data_9aa36c17867a2537ba127f9c7e987950
#
_entry.id   9aa36c17867a2537ba127f9c7e987950
#
_cell.length_a   1.000
_cell.length_b   1.000
_cell.length_c   1.000
_cell.angle_alpha   90.00
_cell.angle_beta   90.00
_cell.angle_gamma   90.00
#
_symmetry.space_group_name_H-M   'P 1'
#
loop_
_entity.id
_entity.type
_entity.pdbx_description
1 polymer ?
#
loop_
_entity_poly.entity_id
_entity_poly.type
_entity_poly.pdbx_seq_one_letter_code
_entity_poly.pdbx_strand_id
1 'polypeptide(L)'
;THLVIKFIIFGFQHFPNMYLIFDTETTGLPRNFNAPITDTDNWPRCIQIAWQLHDEMGNMLEHQDYLVKPEGFNIPYDAERIHGISTELAEQQGKELVEVLEKFNIALSKAKFIVGQNLGFDLNIMGCEFYRMGVESPMLTMPVLDTCTEVTADLLKIPGGRGGRYKLPTLTELHQYLFGVPFAE
;
A
#
# COMPACT_ATOMS: atom_id res chain seq x y z
N THR A 1 -21.84 -28.11 31.56
CA THR A 1 -21.29 -28.85 30.39
C THR A 1 -21.70 -28.24 29.06
N HIS A 2 -22.88 -27.60 28.94
CA HIS A 2 -23.36 -26.96 27.70
C HIS A 2 -22.68 -25.62 27.38
N LEU A 3 -22.14 -24.91 28.37
CA LEU A 3 -21.48 -23.62 28.21
C LEU A 3 -20.05 -23.79 27.66
N VAL A 4 -19.35 -24.86 28.05
CA VAL A 4 -17.98 -25.17 27.61
C VAL A 4 -17.96 -25.62 26.13
N ILE A 5 -18.99 -26.37 25.71
CA ILE A 5 -19.14 -26.83 24.34
C ILE A 5 -19.42 -25.67 23.38
N LYS A 6 -20.19 -24.66 23.80
CA LYS A 6 -20.39 -23.42 23.01
C LYS A 6 -19.08 -22.63 22.82
N PHE A 7 -18.21 -22.59 23.84
CA PHE A 7 -16.91 -21.90 23.73
C PHE A 7 -15.94 -22.63 22.77
N ILE A 8 -16.01 -23.96 22.71
CA ILE A 8 -15.15 -24.77 21.79
C ILE A 8 -15.65 -24.71 20.37
N ILE A 9 -16.97 -24.61 20.12
CA ILE A 9 -17.56 -24.53 18.77
C ILE A 9 -17.43 -23.11 18.20
N PHE A 10 -17.43 -22.05 19.04
CA PHE A 10 -17.17 -20.67 18.59
C PHE A 10 -15.69 -20.28 18.57
N GLY A 11 -14.78 -21.12 19.06
CA GLY A 11 -13.33 -20.87 19.11
C GLY A 11 -12.57 -21.09 17.79
N PHE A 12 -13.21 -21.59 16.75
CA PHE A 12 -12.67 -21.65 15.39
C PHE A 12 -13.58 -20.87 14.43
N GLN A 13 -13.83 -19.58 14.71
CA GLN A 13 -14.18 -18.71 13.61
C GLN A 13 -12.94 -18.65 12.72
N HIS A 14 -12.97 -19.40 11.64
CA HIS A 14 -12.10 -19.20 10.50
C HIS A 14 -12.47 -17.80 9.95
N PHE A 15 -11.77 -16.78 10.44
CA PHE A 15 -11.87 -15.48 9.83
C PHE A 15 -11.32 -15.65 8.41
N PRO A 16 -12.10 -15.42 7.37
CA PRO A 16 -11.62 -15.56 6.01
C PRO A 16 -10.36 -14.71 5.87
N ASN A 17 -9.34 -15.25 5.19
CA ASN A 17 -8.14 -14.46 4.92
C ASN A 17 -8.55 -13.28 4.03
N MET A 18 -8.45 -12.08 4.57
CA MET A 18 -8.73 -10.86 3.81
C MET A 18 -7.43 -10.18 3.45
N TYR A 19 -7.36 -9.67 2.24
CA TYR A 19 -6.19 -9.08 1.64
C TYR A 19 -6.48 -7.60 1.36
N LEU A 20 -5.65 -6.71 1.90
CA LEU A 20 -5.68 -5.29 1.59
C LEU A 20 -4.59 -4.98 0.59
N ILE A 21 -4.99 -4.60 -0.61
CA ILE A 21 -4.10 -4.14 -1.66
C ILE A 21 -4.11 -2.63 -1.62
N PHE A 22 -2.96 -1.96 -1.59
CA PHE A 22 -2.91 -0.50 -1.63
C PHE A 22 -1.68 0.01 -2.37
N ASP A 23 -1.78 1.27 -2.80
CA ASP A 23 -0.75 2.03 -3.50
C ASP A 23 -0.86 3.51 -3.15
N THR A 24 0.25 4.27 -3.27
CA THR A 24 0.29 5.69 -2.93
C THR A 24 0.93 6.54 -4.00
N GLU A 25 0.39 7.76 -4.21
CA GLU A 25 1.08 8.83 -4.91
C GLU A 25 1.65 9.84 -3.91
N THR A 26 2.81 10.41 -4.24
CA THR A 26 3.58 11.21 -3.29
C THR A 26 4.18 12.46 -3.91
N THR A 27 4.65 13.37 -3.06
CA THR A 27 5.39 14.59 -3.52
C THR A 27 6.77 14.30 -4.10
N GLY A 28 7.18 13.03 -4.22
CA GLY A 28 8.46 12.63 -4.81
C GLY A 28 9.08 11.42 -4.11
N LEU A 29 10.40 11.35 -4.08
CA LEU A 29 11.15 10.25 -3.49
C LEU A 29 11.88 10.68 -2.21
N PRO A 30 12.16 9.76 -1.27
CA PRO A 30 12.94 10.08 -0.08
C PRO A 30 14.40 10.35 -0.45
N ARG A 31 15.09 11.16 0.36
CA ARG A 31 16.54 11.38 0.21
C ARG A 31 17.35 10.13 0.50
N ASN A 32 16.87 9.32 1.46
CA ASN A 32 17.47 8.05 1.85
C ASN A 32 16.36 7.00 2.07
N PHE A 33 16.33 5.95 1.25
CA PHE A 33 15.36 4.85 1.36
C PHE A 33 15.50 3.99 2.62
N ASN A 34 16.64 4.10 3.33
CA ASN A 34 16.88 3.38 4.58
C ASN A 34 16.65 4.22 5.84
N ALA A 35 16.14 5.43 5.70
CA ALA A 35 15.81 6.28 6.84
C ALA A 35 14.62 5.69 7.63
N PRO A 36 14.59 5.85 8.97
CA PRO A 36 13.43 5.43 9.75
C PRO A 36 12.21 6.31 9.39
N ILE A 37 11.02 5.76 9.59
CA ILE A 37 9.75 6.51 9.35
C ILE A 37 9.60 7.74 10.26
N THR A 38 10.37 7.82 11.33
CA THR A 38 10.41 8.97 12.24
C THR A 38 11.20 10.16 11.69
N ASP A 39 11.98 9.95 10.61
CA ASP A 39 12.68 11.03 9.91
C ASP A 39 11.71 11.70 8.90
N THR A 40 10.85 12.56 9.44
CA THR A 40 9.77 13.20 8.68
C THR A 40 10.26 14.15 7.58
N ASP A 41 11.49 14.66 7.70
CA ASP A 41 12.09 15.51 6.67
C ASP A 41 12.67 14.72 5.49
N ASN A 42 12.90 13.43 5.68
CA ASN A 42 13.40 12.53 4.65
C ASN A 42 12.29 12.02 3.72
N TRP A 43 11.14 11.66 4.30
CA TRP A 43 10.06 11.00 3.57
C TRP A 43 9.13 12.03 2.90
N PRO A 44 8.77 11.84 1.61
CA PRO A 44 7.81 12.70 0.93
C PRO A 44 6.42 12.57 1.57
N ARG A 45 5.53 13.48 1.19
CA ARG A 45 4.13 13.51 1.66
C ARG A 45 3.27 12.63 0.76
N CYS A 46 2.35 11.89 1.36
CA CYS A 46 1.29 11.20 0.63
C CYS A 46 0.30 12.22 0.07
N ILE A 47 -0.04 12.12 -1.21
CA ILE A 47 -1.01 13.00 -1.90
C ILE A 47 -2.21 12.23 -2.45
N GLN A 48 -2.08 10.92 -2.62
CA GLN A 48 -3.19 10.02 -2.91
C GLN A 48 -2.90 8.67 -2.26
N ILE A 49 -3.93 8.02 -1.77
CA ILE A 49 -3.91 6.62 -1.39
C ILE A 49 -5.15 5.93 -1.94
N ALA A 50 -4.94 4.83 -2.65
CA ALA A 50 -6.00 3.94 -3.10
C ALA A 50 -5.85 2.57 -2.46
N TRP A 51 -6.97 1.93 -2.09
CA TRP A 51 -6.94 0.55 -1.62
C TRP A 51 -8.15 -0.26 -2.05
N GLN A 52 -7.95 -1.56 -2.08
CA GLN A 52 -8.99 -2.56 -2.27
C GLN A 52 -8.89 -3.63 -1.19
N LEU A 53 -10.02 -4.03 -0.64
CA LEU A 53 -10.13 -5.15 0.28
C LEU A 53 -10.74 -6.34 -0.45
N HIS A 54 -10.07 -7.47 -0.42
CA HIS A 54 -10.50 -8.70 -1.08
C HIS A 54 -10.66 -9.84 -0.08
N ASP A 55 -11.60 -10.76 -0.35
CA ASP A 55 -11.72 -12.02 0.37
C ASP A 55 -10.72 -13.08 -0.16
N GLU A 56 -10.74 -14.27 0.45
CA GLU A 56 -9.87 -15.39 0.05
C GLU A 56 -10.19 -15.98 -1.32
N MET A 57 -11.34 -15.66 -1.89
CA MET A 57 -11.75 -16.06 -3.24
C MET A 57 -11.36 -15.02 -4.30
N GLY A 58 -10.78 -13.88 -3.87
CA GLY A 58 -10.43 -12.78 -4.76
C GLY A 58 -11.59 -11.82 -5.08
N ASN A 59 -12.74 -11.95 -4.42
CA ASN A 59 -13.83 -10.99 -4.61
C ASN A 59 -13.49 -9.67 -3.93
N MET A 60 -13.64 -8.57 -4.65
CA MET A 60 -13.48 -7.22 -4.11
C MET A 60 -14.68 -6.86 -3.23
N LEU A 61 -14.41 -6.56 -1.96
CA LEU A 61 -15.40 -6.21 -0.94
C LEU A 61 -15.49 -4.71 -0.71
N GLU A 62 -14.37 -4.00 -0.88
CA GLU A 62 -14.25 -2.56 -0.66
C GLU A 62 -13.24 -1.97 -1.64
N HIS A 63 -13.52 -0.80 -2.18
CA HIS A 63 -12.59 0.01 -2.95
C HIS A 63 -12.70 1.46 -2.48
N GLN A 64 -11.55 2.08 -2.22
CA GLN A 64 -11.45 3.49 -1.85
C GLN A 64 -10.28 4.13 -2.60
N ASP A 65 -10.44 5.40 -2.88
CA ASP A 65 -9.45 6.26 -3.52
C ASP A 65 -9.61 7.67 -2.95
N TYR A 66 -8.56 8.18 -2.30
CA TYR A 66 -8.56 9.47 -1.63
C TYR A 66 -7.39 10.33 -2.04
N LEU A 67 -7.67 11.50 -2.58
CA LEU A 67 -6.71 12.59 -2.59
C LEU A 67 -6.56 13.13 -1.17
N VAL A 68 -5.32 13.40 -0.79
CA VAL A 68 -4.96 14.02 0.50
C VAL A 68 -4.75 15.50 0.27
N LYS A 69 -5.42 16.32 1.09
CA LYS A 69 -5.27 17.77 1.04
C LYS A 69 -3.88 18.17 1.50
N PRO A 70 -3.13 18.96 0.71
CA PRO A 70 -1.80 19.41 1.09
C PRO A 70 -1.87 20.45 2.21
N GLU A 71 -1.29 20.13 3.34
CA GLU A 71 -1.21 21.02 4.50
C GLU A 71 0.23 21.52 4.70
N GLY A 72 0.47 22.77 4.35
CA GLY A 72 1.77 23.42 4.53
C GLY A 72 2.85 23.01 3.51
N PHE A 73 2.45 22.37 2.40
CA PHE A 73 3.35 22.05 1.29
C PHE A 73 2.63 22.17 -0.04
N ASN A 74 3.41 22.27 -1.12
CA ASN A 74 2.90 22.19 -2.49
C ASN A 74 3.39 20.90 -3.15
N ILE A 75 2.62 20.38 -4.10
CA ILE A 75 3.01 19.24 -4.93
C ILE A 75 4.03 19.73 -5.97
N PRO A 76 5.25 19.16 -6.00
CA PRO A 76 6.25 19.57 -6.99
C PRO A 76 5.81 19.24 -8.41
N TYR A 77 6.14 20.11 -9.36
CA TYR A 77 5.77 19.92 -10.78
C TYR A 77 6.25 18.59 -11.37
N ASP A 78 7.44 18.12 -10.96
CA ASP A 78 7.95 16.82 -11.43
C ASP A 78 7.12 15.63 -10.92
N ALA A 79 6.56 15.73 -9.73
CA ALA A 79 5.64 14.73 -9.18
C ALA A 79 4.28 14.80 -9.91
N GLU A 80 3.72 16.02 -10.05
CA GLU A 80 2.48 16.24 -10.80
C GLU A 80 2.54 15.67 -12.22
N ARG A 81 3.68 15.82 -12.92
CA ARG A 81 3.85 15.24 -14.26
C ARG A 81 3.76 13.71 -14.31
N ILE A 82 4.03 13.04 -13.21
CA ILE A 82 4.01 11.57 -13.13
C ILE A 82 2.59 11.06 -12.88
N HIS A 83 1.91 11.62 -11.86
CA HIS A 83 0.61 11.11 -11.38
C HIS A 83 -0.58 12.02 -11.76
N GLY A 84 -0.34 13.21 -12.33
CA GLY A 84 -1.40 14.12 -12.81
C GLY A 84 -2.14 14.90 -11.72
N ILE A 85 -1.71 14.85 -10.46
CA ILE A 85 -2.38 15.52 -9.33
C ILE A 85 -1.68 16.84 -9.07
N SER A 86 -2.36 17.98 -9.36
CA SER A 86 -1.84 19.30 -9.04
C SER A 86 -2.14 19.69 -7.59
N THR A 87 -1.42 20.70 -7.07
CA THR A 87 -1.72 21.27 -5.75
C THR A 87 -3.16 21.76 -5.67
N GLU A 88 -3.64 22.49 -6.70
CA GLU A 88 -4.99 23.03 -6.75
C GLU A 88 -6.06 21.93 -6.76
N LEU A 89 -5.82 20.83 -7.47
CA LEU A 89 -6.73 19.68 -7.49
C LEU A 89 -6.81 19.04 -6.09
N ALA A 90 -5.67 18.81 -5.48
CA ALA A 90 -5.60 18.21 -4.15
C ALA A 90 -6.18 19.13 -3.05
N GLU A 91 -6.03 20.47 -3.17
CA GLU A 91 -6.69 21.42 -2.29
C GLU A 91 -8.22 21.41 -2.40
N GLN A 92 -8.73 21.28 -3.63
CA GLN A 92 -10.17 21.34 -3.91
C GLN A 92 -10.90 20.04 -3.58
N GLN A 93 -10.28 18.89 -3.82
CA GLN A 93 -10.92 17.57 -3.73
C GLN A 93 -10.35 16.68 -2.64
N GLY A 94 -9.18 17.03 -2.10
CA GLY A 94 -8.50 16.25 -1.07
C GLY A 94 -9.23 16.26 0.26
N LYS A 95 -9.05 15.19 1.00
CA LYS A 95 -9.51 15.00 2.38
C LYS A 95 -8.39 15.35 3.34
N GLU A 96 -8.77 15.75 4.53
CA GLU A 96 -7.81 15.92 5.64
C GLU A 96 -7.07 14.58 5.89
N LEU A 97 -5.76 14.65 6.02
CA LEU A 97 -4.93 13.44 6.16
C LEU A 97 -5.40 12.53 7.30
N VAL A 98 -5.76 13.11 8.45
CA VAL A 98 -6.21 12.32 9.62
C VAL A 98 -7.46 11.51 9.31
N GLU A 99 -8.42 12.08 8.56
CA GLU A 99 -9.63 11.37 8.13
C GLU A 99 -9.29 10.17 7.24
N VAL A 100 -8.33 10.36 6.33
CA VAL A 100 -7.88 9.29 5.41
C VAL A 100 -7.18 8.17 6.19
N LEU A 101 -6.30 8.51 7.13
CA LEU A 101 -5.60 7.55 7.98
C LEU A 101 -6.54 6.72 8.84
N GLU A 102 -7.58 7.35 9.42
CA GLU A 102 -8.61 6.65 10.20
C GLU A 102 -9.38 5.64 9.34
N LYS A 103 -9.79 6.03 8.13
CA LYS A 103 -10.47 5.13 7.17
C LYS A 103 -9.57 3.97 6.74
N PHE A 104 -8.30 4.25 6.48
CA PHE A 104 -7.33 3.23 6.12
C PHE A 104 -7.09 2.25 7.28
N ASN A 105 -7.01 2.73 8.53
CA ASN A 105 -6.94 1.88 9.72
C ASN A 105 -8.16 0.95 9.88
N ILE A 106 -9.36 1.45 9.53
CA ILE A 106 -10.58 0.61 9.52
C ILE A 106 -10.44 -0.52 8.49
N ALA A 107 -9.90 -0.23 7.30
CA ALA A 107 -9.66 -1.25 6.28
C ALA A 107 -8.57 -2.25 6.72
N LEU A 108 -7.45 -1.76 7.29
CA LEU A 108 -6.38 -2.59 7.85
C LEU A 108 -6.90 -3.54 8.94
N SER A 109 -7.82 -3.07 9.81
CA SER A 109 -8.38 -3.90 10.89
C SER A 109 -9.19 -5.10 10.40
N LYS A 110 -9.68 -5.05 9.16
CA LYS A 110 -10.41 -6.15 8.50
C LYS A 110 -9.47 -7.13 7.81
N ALA A 111 -8.27 -6.68 7.43
CA ALA A 111 -7.33 -7.44 6.64
C ALA A 111 -6.42 -8.32 7.51
N LYS A 112 -5.99 -9.45 6.96
CA LYS A 112 -4.95 -10.30 7.53
C LYS A 112 -3.60 -10.05 6.88
N PHE A 113 -3.59 -9.68 5.60
CA PHE A 113 -2.40 -9.45 4.81
C PHE A 113 -2.48 -8.11 4.09
N ILE A 114 -1.34 -7.45 3.99
CA ILE A 114 -1.13 -6.33 3.07
C ILE A 114 -0.48 -6.87 1.80
N VAL A 115 -0.97 -6.45 0.65
CA VAL A 115 -0.51 -6.92 -0.67
C VAL A 115 -0.20 -5.72 -1.56
N GLY A 116 0.84 -5.81 -2.39
CA GLY A 116 1.15 -4.80 -3.40
C GLY A 116 2.43 -5.10 -4.17
N GLN A 117 2.89 -4.11 -4.92
CA GLN A 117 4.07 -4.17 -5.76
C GLN A 117 5.12 -3.21 -5.25
N ASN A 118 6.30 -3.71 -4.81
CA ASN A 118 7.37 -2.89 -4.24
C ASN A 118 6.94 -2.07 -3.01
N LEU A 119 6.15 -2.72 -2.16
CA LEU A 119 5.45 -2.11 -1.00
C LEU A 119 6.35 -1.42 0.02
N GLY A 120 7.65 -1.70 0.04
CA GLY A 120 8.56 -1.09 1.00
C GLY A 120 8.52 0.43 0.99
N PHE A 121 8.29 1.05 -0.18
CA PHE A 121 8.13 2.49 -0.32
C PHE A 121 6.81 2.96 0.31
N ASP A 122 5.69 2.39 -0.09
CA ASP A 122 4.35 2.78 0.36
C ASP A 122 4.14 2.57 1.85
N LEU A 123 4.65 1.48 2.41
CA LEU A 123 4.64 1.21 3.84
C LEU A 123 5.41 2.29 4.63
N ASN A 124 6.56 2.75 4.12
CA ASN A 124 7.33 3.80 4.76
C ASN A 124 6.64 5.17 4.63
N ILE A 125 6.04 5.49 3.48
CA ILE A 125 5.24 6.70 3.28
C ILE A 125 4.11 6.75 4.29
N MET A 126 3.25 5.73 4.30
CA MET A 126 2.11 5.69 5.20
C MET A 126 2.53 5.61 6.66
N GLY A 127 3.59 4.84 6.98
CA GLY A 127 4.16 4.80 8.33
C GLY A 127 4.63 6.16 8.81
N CYS A 128 5.26 6.95 7.92
CA CYS A 128 5.67 8.31 8.23
C CYS A 128 4.48 9.25 8.40
N GLU A 129 3.42 9.15 7.59
CA GLU A 129 2.21 9.95 7.75
C GLU A 129 1.47 9.61 9.06
N PHE A 130 1.36 8.32 9.42
CA PHE A 130 0.85 7.91 10.74
C PHE A 130 1.66 8.51 11.88
N TYR A 131 2.99 8.48 11.75
CA TYR A 131 3.89 9.08 12.76
C TYR A 131 3.72 10.59 12.87
N ARG A 132 3.65 11.33 11.73
CA ARG A 132 3.43 12.79 11.68
C ARG A 132 2.15 13.20 12.39
N MET A 133 1.09 12.43 12.20
CA MET A 133 -0.23 12.73 12.77
C MET A 133 -0.41 12.17 14.18
N GLY A 134 0.54 11.39 14.70
CA GLY A 134 0.42 10.72 16.01
C GLY A 134 -0.71 9.70 16.07
N VAL A 135 -1.06 9.10 14.92
CA VAL A 135 -2.11 8.08 14.80
C VAL A 135 -1.46 6.70 14.87
N GLU A 136 -1.91 5.87 15.81
CA GLU A 136 -1.46 4.48 15.90
C GLU A 136 -2.04 3.64 14.76
N SER A 137 -1.24 2.70 14.23
CA SER A 137 -1.67 1.79 13.17
C SER A 137 -1.01 0.42 13.30
N PRO A 138 -1.74 -0.68 13.04
CA PRO A 138 -1.16 -2.01 12.99
C PRO A 138 -0.32 -2.27 11.74
N MET A 139 -0.35 -1.38 10.75
CA MET A 139 0.18 -1.58 9.39
C MET A 139 1.59 -2.17 9.38
N LEU A 140 2.52 -1.60 10.14
CA LEU A 140 3.94 -2.02 10.13
C LEU A 140 4.19 -3.37 10.82
N THR A 141 3.19 -3.93 11.50
CA THR A 141 3.28 -5.25 12.15
C THR A 141 2.49 -6.34 11.42
N MET A 142 1.76 -5.97 10.38
CA MET A 142 0.97 -6.90 9.58
C MET A 142 1.85 -7.69 8.62
N PRO A 143 1.48 -8.95 8.29
CA PRO A 143 2.14 -9.72 7.24
C PRO A 143 2.00 -9.04 5.87
N VAL A 144 3.10 -8.95 5.13
CA VAL A 144 3.18 -8.32 3.80
C VAL A 144 3.44 -9.37 2.72
N LEU A 145 2.69 -9.28 1.64
CA LEU A 145 2.85 -10.07 0.42
C LEU A 145 3.23 -9.12 -0.72
N ASP A 146 4.51 -8.97 -0.97
CA ASP A 146 5.03 -8.14 -2.06
C ASP A 146 5.20 -8.97 -3.34
N THR A 147 4.70 -8.45 -4.45
CA THR A 147 4.83 -9.09 -5.77
C THR A 147 6.12 -8.70 -6.49
N CYS A 148 6.92 -7.77 -5.95
CA CYS A 148 8.23 -7.37 -6.47
C CYS A 148 9.37 -8.01 -5.66
N THR A 149 9.62 -9.30 -5.88
CA THR A 149 10.56 -10.10 -5.09
C THR A 149 11.55 -10.87 -5.96
N GLU A 150 12.60 -11.42 -5.33
CA GLU A 150 13.51 -12.33 -6.01
C GLU A 150 12.79 -13.60 -6.51
N VAL A 151 11.73 -14.04 -5.82
CA VAL A 151 10.91 -15.19 -6.23
C VAL A 151 10.21 -14.92 -7.57
N THR A 152 9.61 -13.73 -7.72
CA THR A 152 8.98 -13.34 -8.99
C THR A 152 10.02 -13.03 -10.08
N ALA A 153 11.20 -12.52 -9.72
CA ALA A 153 12.32 -12.35 -10.65
C ALA A 153 12.81 -13.70 -11.20
N ASP A 154 12.95 -14.71 -10.33
CA ASP A 154 13.34 -16.06 -10.71
C ASP A 154 12.25 -16.77 -11.54
N LEU A 155 10.98 -16.42 -11.35
CA LEU A 155 9.87 -16.92 -12.14
C LEU A 155 9.92 -16.36 -13.57
N LEU A 156 10.12 -15.03 -13.73
CA LEU A 156 10.11 -14.36 -15.02
C LEU A 156 11.43 -14.50 -15.79
N LYS A 157 12.56 -14.60 -15.08
CA LYS A 157 13.92 -14.74 -15.63
C LYS A 157 14.31 -13.63 -16.59
N ILE A 158 13.87 -12.39 -16.33
CA ILE A 158 14.23 -11.23 -17.14
C ILE A 158 15.70 -10.86 -16.87
N PRO A 159 16.56 -10.78 -17.90
CA PRO A 159 17.94 -10.38 -17.70
C PRO A 159 18.09 -8.94 -17.21
N GLY A 160 19.23 -8.61 -16.56
CA GLY A 160 19.57 -7.23 -16.20
C GLY A 160 19.53 -6.90 -14.70
N GLY A 161 19.34 -7.89 -13.84
CA GLY A 161 19.49 -7.72 -12.39
C GLY A 161 20.95 -7.51 -11.98
N ARG A 162 21.18 -6.89 -10.82
CA ARG A 162 22.51 -6.65 -10.27
C ARG A 162 23.20 -7.97 -9.84
N GLY A 163 24.49 -8.07 -10.05
CA GLY A 163 25.28 -9.23 -9.58
C GLY A 163 24.96 -10.54 -10.31
N GLY A 164 24.50 -10.50 -11.57
CA GLY A 164 24.16 -11.68 -12.34
C GLY A 164 22.81 -12.31 -12.02
N ARG A 165 22.00 -11.65 -11.20
CA ARG A 165 20.62 -12.05 -10.88
C ARG A 165 19.66 -11.63 -12.00
N TYR A 166 18.43 -12.11 -11.94
CA TYR A 166 17.34 -11.60 -12.77
C TYR A 166 16.88 -10.23 -12.27
N LYS A 167 16.32 -9.44 -13.19
CA LYS A 167 15.69 -8.16 -12.88
C LYS A 167 14.42 -8.39 -12.06
N LEU A 168 14.18 -7.58 -11.03
CA LEU A 168 12.88 -7.52 -10.36
C LEU A 168 11.82 -7.05 -11.38
N PRO A 169 10.67 -7.75 -11.49
CA PRO A 169 9.68 -7.43 -12.49
C PRO A 169 8.91 -6.15 -12.15
N THR A 170 8.54 -5.40 -13.17
CA THR A 170 7.48 -4.40 -13.05
C THR A 170 6.12 -5.10 -12.95
N LEU A 171 5.09 -4.37 -12.48
CA LEU A 171 3.73 -4.90 -12.42
C LEU A 171 3.23 -5.35 -13.80
N THR A 172 3.50 -4.55 -14.83
CA THR A 172 3.16 -4.86 -16.23
C THR A 172 3.82 -6.14 -16.73
N GLU A 173 5.12 -6.32 -16.44
CA GLU A 173 5.86 -7.54 -16.83
C GLU A 173 5.31 -8.78 -16.12
N LEU A 174 5.01 -8.67 -14.82
CA LEU A 174 4.44 -9.75 -14.04
C LEU A 174 3.03 -10.10 -14.54
N HIS A 175 2.19 -9.11 -14.77
CA HIS A 175 0.84 -9.28 -15.28
C HIS A 175 0.84 -9.95 -16.68
N GLN A 176 1.70 -9.44 -17.59
CA GLN A 176 1.87 -10.04 -18.93
C GLN A 176 2.31 -11.50 -18.84
N TYR A 177 3.19 -11.84 -17.91
CA TYR A 177 3.65 -13.21 -17.72
C TYR A 177 2.53 -14.13 -17.20
N LEU A 178 1.75 -13.67 -16.22
CA LEU A 178 0.72 -14.46 -15.56
C LEU A 178 -0.55 -14.64 -16.40
N PHE A 179 -0.94 -13.58 -17.13
CA PHE A 179 -2.25 -13.52 -17.81
C PHE A 179 -2.15 -13.47 -19.35
N GLY A 180 -0.94 -13.34 -19.90
CA GLY A 180 -0.72 -13.29 -21.34
C GLY A 180 -1.15 -12.01 -22.05
N VAL A 181 -1.62 -11.01 -21.28
CA VAL A 181 -2.06 -9.70 -21.77
C VAL A 181 -1.37 -8.58 -20.98
N PRO A 182 -1.11 -7.41 -21.61
CA PRO A 182 -0.55 -6.27 -20.88
C PRO A 182 -1.51 -5.81 -19.78
N PHE A 183 -0.94 -5.22 -18.73
CA PHE A 183 -1.72 -4.50 -17.73
C PHE A 183 -2.37 -3.28 -18.39
N ALA A 184 -3.69 -3.14 -18.23
CA ALA A 184 -4.40 -1.92 -18.66
C ALA A 184 -4.32 -0.90 -17.52
N GLU A 185 -3.72 0.24 -17.80
CA GLU A 185 -3.69 1.41 -16.91
C GLU A 185 -5.07 2.08 -16.84
#